data_1c32d805d44b9059ee9ffe2ed8103530
#
_entry.id   1c32d805d44b9059ee9ffe2ed8103530
#
_cell.length_a   1.000
_cell.length_b   1.000
_cell.length_c   1.000
_cell.angle_alpha   90.00
_cell.angle_beta   90.00
_cell.angle_gamma   90.00
#
_symmetry.space_group_name_H-M   'P 1'
#
loop_
_entity.id
_entity.type
_entity.pdbx_description
1 polymer ?
#
loop_
_entity_poly.entity_id
_entity_poly.type
_entity_poly.pdbx_seq_one_letter_code
_entity_poly.pdbx_strand_id
1 'polypeptide(L)'
;MQRKIGIGKQDFAALRENQCFYIDKTDFIKQWWESQDDVTLITRPRRFGKTLNMSMLNCFFSNIYADRSDLFDGLDIWNEEAYRKIQGTYPVIFVSFASVKADNAADAKKQIKSRIAGLYEDYAYLLQNEKLSESEKMAYRQVLAERVDMDDVTACDSLNYLCKCLGRISGKKAIVLLDEYDTPMQESYIYGYWEELTSFMRNLFNATFKTNSSLERALMTGITRVSKESMFSDLNNLNVVSTTSDQYTEAFGFTEQEVFGALEKYQLSDKKEDVKLWYDGFTFGSHKDIY
;
A
#
# COMPACT_ATOMS: atom_id res chain seq x y z
N MET A 1 1.19 10.75 31.20
CA MET A 1 0.44 9.49 31.09
C MET A 1 1.11 8.61 30.04
N GLN A 2 1.39 7.35 30.34
CA GLN A 2 1.98 6.42 29.38
C GLN A 2 0.96 6.14 28.24
N ARG A 3 1.40 6.27 26.98
CA ARG A 3 0.52 5.96 25.82
C ARG A 3 0.25 4.47 25.77
N LYS A 4 -0.98 4.07 25.41
CA LYS A 4 -1.36 2.65 25.26
C LYS A 4 -0.76 2.07 24.00
N ILE A 5 -0.32 0.82 24.04
CA ILE A 5 0.11 0.07 22.86
C ILE A 5 -1.14 -0.46 22.14
N GLY A 6 -1.32 -0.06 20.89
CA GLY A 6 -2.46 -0.47 20.05
C GLY A 6 -2.21 -1.81 19.37
N ILE A 7 -2.40 -2.93 20.06
CA ILE A 7 -2.21 -4.26 19.47
C ILE A 7 -3.21 -4.49 18.34
N GLY A 8 -2.71 -4.90 17.16
CA GLY A 8 -3.53 -5.21 15.99
C GLY A 8 -4.07 -4.00 15.22
N LYS A 9 -3.73 -2.76 15.60
CA LYS A 9 -4.09 -1.57 14.83
C LYS A 9 -3.25 -1.49 13.55
N GLN A 10 -3.92 -1.44 12.41
CA GLN A 10 -3.31 -1.35 11.08
C GLN A 10 -3.63 -0.02 10.39
N ASP A 11 -4.56 0.76 10.94
CA ASP A 11 -4.95 2.07 10.43
C ASP A 11 -4.18 3.18 11.15
N PHE A 12 -3.44 4.00 10.37
CA PHE A 12 -2.59 5.05 10.90
C PHE A 12 -3.42 6.18 11.53
N ALA A 13 -4.53 6.59 10.91
CA ALA A 13 -5.38 7.64 11.45
C ALA A 13 -5.95 7.21 12.81
N ALA A 14 -6.52 6.00 12.89
CA ALA A 14 -7.05 5.47 14.13
C ALA A 14 -5.98 5.30 15.23
N LEU A 15 -4.74 4.99 14.84
CA LEU A 15 -3.62 4.89 15.80
C LEU A 15 -3.28 6.27 16.37
N ARG A 16 -3.25 7.31 15.55
CA ARG A 16 -2.95 8.70 15.94
C ARG A 16 -4.08 9.32 16.77
N GLU A 17 -5.32 9.18 16.32
CA GLU A 17 -6.52 9.68 17.01
C GLU A 17 -6.69 9.09 18.43
N ASN A 18 -6.40 7.80 18.56
CA ASN A 18 -6.45 7.13 19.87
C ASN A 18 -5.18 7.39 20.72
N GLN A 19 -4.27 8.25 20.26
CA GLN A 19 -3.01 8.57 20.95
C GLN A 19 -2.22 7.32 21.38
N CYS A 20 -2.25 6.27 20.55
CA CYS A 20 -1.50 5.06 20.79
C CYS A 20 0.01 5.34 20.75
N PHE A 21 0.79 4.47 21.41
CA PHE A 21 2.23 4.47 21.25
C PHE A 21 2.57 4.15 19.79
N TYR A 22 3.39 4.99 19.19
CA TYR A 22 3.85 4.86 17.81
C TYR A 22 5.35 5.15 17.77
N ILE A 23 6.10 4.28 17.11
CA ILE A 23 7.50 4.52 16.75
C ILE A 23 7.47 5.19 15.37
N ASP A 24 8.05 6.39 15.30
CA ASP A 24 7.96 7.21 14.09
C ASP A 24 8.68 6.54 12.91
N LYS A 25 7.93 6.31 11.84
CA LYS A 25 8.42 5.75 10.57
C LYS A 25 8.14 6.71 9.40
N THR A 26 7.82 7.98 9.70
CA THR A 26 7.44 8.95 8.67
C THR A 26 8.59 9.32 7.74
N ASP A 27 9.85 9.05 8.10
CA ASP A 27 10.99 9.18 7.18
C ASP A 27 10.83 8.29 5.92
N PHE A 28 10.07 7.20 6.02
CA PHE A 28 9.71 6.38 4.86
C PHE A 28 8.92 7.17 3.80
N ILE A 29 8.09 8.14 4.19
CA ILE A 29 7.39 9.02 3.25
C ILE A 29 8.40 9.77 2.39
N LYS A 30 9.41 10.35 3.04
CA LYS A 30 10.49 11.09 2.37
C LYS A 30 11.32 10.19 1.47
N GLN A 31 11.85 9.11 2.01
CA GLN A 31 12.67 8.17 1.27
C GLN A 31 11.97 7.65 0.01
N TRP A 32 10.69 7.27 0.11
CA TRP A 32 9.93 6.78 -1.02
C TRP A 32 9.60 7.90 -2.03
N TRP A 33 9.33 9.11 -1.54
CA TRP A 33 9.05 10.24 -2.43
C TRP A 33 10.29 10.67 -3.21
N GLU A 34 11.45 10.69 -2.58
CA GLU A 34 12.72 11.12 -3.17
C GLU A 34 13.35 10.05 -4.08
N SER A 35 13.00 8.77 -3.93
CA SER A 35 13.51 7.71 -4.81
C SER A 35 13.16 7.91 -6.28
N GLN A 36 12.05 8.60 -6.55
CA GLN A 36 11.50 8.85 -7.90
C GLN A 36 11.20 7.57 -8.70
N ASP A 37 11.08 6.43 -8.04
CA ASP A 37 10.67 5.19 -8.68
C ASP A 37 9.20 5.28 -9.14
N ASP A 38 8.92 4.86 -10.37
CA ASP A 38 7.55 4.80 -10.87
C ASP A 38 6.73 3.78 -10.10
N VAL A 39 7.29 2.60 -9.90
CA VAL A 39 6.64 1.49 -9.18
C VAL A 39 7.63 0.83 -8.23
N THR A 40 7.30 0.80 -6.96
CA THR A 40 8.08 0.12 -5.93
C THR A 40 7.34 -1.10 -5.41
N LEU A 41 8.00 -2.24 -5.35
CA LEU A 41 7.50 -3.45 -4.68
C LEU A 41 8.35 -3.73 -3.44
N ILE A 42 7.73 -3.70 -2.27
CA ILE A 42 8.40 -4.00 -1.01
C ILE A 42 7.92 -5.34 -0.46
N THR A 43 8.86 -6.27 -0.28
CA THR A 43 8.58 -7.54 0.38
C THR A 43 9.24 -7.61 1.75
N ARG A 44 8.42 -7.80 2.79
CA ARG A 44 8.84 -7.92 4.19
C ARG A 44 8.04 -9.02 4.88
N PRO A 45 8.56 -9.66 5.92
CA PRO A 45 7.84 -10.69 6.67
C PRO A 45 6.50 -10.19 7.22
N ARG A 46 5.65 -11.11 7.66
CA ARG A 46 4.41 -10.75 8.37
C ARG A 46 4.72 -9.99 9.64
N ARG A 47 3.83 -9.04 10.02
CA ARG A 47 3.91 -8.21 11.24
C ARG A 47 5.02 -7.14 11.24
N PHE A 48 5.67 -6.87 10.12
CA PHE A 48 6.66 -5.80 9.96
C PHE A 48 6.08 -4.44 9.56
N GLY A 49 4.82 -4.18 9.87
CA GLY A 49 4.21 -2.85 9.71
C GLY A 49 3.84 -2.46 8.27
N LYS A 50 3.84 -3.38 7.28
CA LYS A 50 3.51 -3.07 5.87
C LYS A 50 2.21 -2.31 5.72
N THR A 51 1.10 -2.88 6.19
CA THR A 51 -0.24 -2.28 6.11
C THR A 51 -0.31 -0.93 6.83
N LEU A 52 0.35 -0.79 7.98
CA LEU A 52 0.37 0.48 8.73
C LEU A 52 1.12 1.57 7.95
N ASN A 53 2.27 1.24 7.35
CA ASN A 53 3.00 2.17 6.51
C ASN A 53 2.22 2.55 5.24
N MET A 54 1.49 1.60 4.63
CA MET A 54 0.60 1.88 3.51
C MET A 54 -0.54 2.83 3.93
N SER A 55 -1.15 2.60 5.09
CA SER A 55 -2.16 3.49 5.67
C SER A 55 -1.58 4.87 5.97
N MET A 56 -0.35 4.95 6.48
CA MET A 56 0.36 6.22 6.71
C MET A 56 0.56 7.00 5.41
N LEU A 57 1.03 6.35 4.34
CA LEU A 57 1.19 6.98 3.03
C LEU A 57 -0.14 7.47 2.47
N ASN A 58 -1.21 6.67 2.62
CA ASN A 58 -2.55 7.08 2.22
C ASN A 58 -3.00 8.34 2.99
N CYS A 59 -2.86 8.36 4.31
CA CYS A 59 -3.18 9.54 5.13
C CYS A 59 -2.32 10.76 4.76
N PHE A 60 -1.07 10.53 4.34
CA PHE A 60 -0.18 11.63 3.99
C PHE A 60 -0.49 12.23 2.61
N PHE A 61 -0.61 11.41 1.58
CA PHE A 61 -0.73 11.92 0.21
C PHE A 61 -2.17 12.19 -0.21
N SER A 62 -3.14 11.42 0.30
CA SER A 62 -4.51 11.47 -0.20
C SER A 62 -5.22 12.79 0.10
N ASN A 63 -5.81 13.37 -0.94
CA ASN A 63 -6.62 14.57 -0.84
C ASN A 63 -7.91 14.39 0.00
N ILE A 64 -8.30 13.15 0.29
CA ILE A 64 -9.36 12.84 1.27
C ILE A 64 -8.92 13.26 2.69
N TYR A 65 -7.61 13.26 2.96
CA TYR A 65 -7.02 13.66 4.23
C TYR A 65 -6.41 15.07 4.20
N ALA A 66 -6.81 15.94 3.25
CA ALA A 66 -6.26 17.29 3.13
C ALA A 66 -6.38 18.12 4.42
N ASP A 67 -7.48 17.95 5.15
CA ASP A 67 -7.76 18.64 6.41
C ASP A 67 -7.27 17.88 7.66
N ARG A 68 -6.46 16.83 7.48
CA ARG A 68 -6.00 15.93 8.54
C ARG A 68 -4.50 15.98 8.78
N SER A 69 -3.93 17.16 8.63
CA SER A 69 -2.51 17.42 8.95
C SER A 69 -2.17 17.11 10.44
N ASP A 70 -3.17 17.20 11.32
CA ASP A 70 -3.09 16.84 12.74
C ASP A 70 -2.53 15.44 12.99
N LEU A 71 -2.73 14.51 12.06
CA LEU A 71 -2.21 13.15 12.14
C LEU A 71 -0.67 13.08 12.17
N PHE A 72 -0.01 14.11 11.65
CA PHE A 72 1.46 14.17 11.53
C PHE A 72 2.11 15.07 12.59
N ASP A 73 1.35 15.70 13.45
CA ASP A 73 1.86 16.57 14.50
C ASP A 73 2.86 15.84 15.40
N GLY A 74 4.06 16.45 15.54
CA GLY A 74 5.15 15.90 16.37
C GLY A 74 5.86 14.69 15.79
N LEU A 75 5.66 14.37 14.50
CA LEU A 75 6.41 13.37 13.74
C LEU A 75 7.49 14.06 12.89
N ASP A 76 8.55 13.32 12.56
CA ASP A 76 9.75 13.87 11.92
C ASP A 76 9.45 14.50 10.56
N ILE A 77 8.60 13.88 9.73
CA ILE A 77 8.19 14.43 8.43
C ILE A 77 7.57 15.82 8.54
N TRP A 78 6.91 16.12 9.66
CA TRP A 78 6.24 17.40 9.86
C TRP A 78 7.19 18.54 10.15
N ASN A 79 8.47 18.27 10.44
CA ASN A 79 9.51 19.31 10.59
C ASN A 79 9.92 19.91 9.25
N GLU A 80 9.63 19.26 8.12
CA GLU A 80 10.04 19.70 6.79
C GLU A 80 8.91 20.44 6.04
N GLU A 81 9.09 21.72 5.77
CA GLU A 81 8.09 22.56 5.09
C GLU A 81 7.69 22.04 3.71
N ALA A 82 8.64 21.45 2.97
CA ALA A 82 8.39 20.90 1.64
C ALA A 82 7.33 19.79 1.70
N TYR A 83 7.36 18.94 2.72
CA TYR A 83 6.42 17.84 2.90
C TYR A 83 5.06 18.32 3.42
N ARG A 84 5.03 19.32 4.28
CA ARG A 84 3.75 19.96 4.67
C ARG A 84 2.97 20.50 3.48
N LYS A 85 3.67 21.02 2.44
CA LYS A 85 3.03 21.55 1.22
C LYS A 85 2.42 20.48 0.32
N ILE A 86 2.91 19.27 0.37
CA ILE A 86 2.40 18.16 -0.48
C ILE A 86 1.43 17.24 0.25
N GLN A 87 1.34 17.34 1.58
CA GLN A 87 0.37 16.58 2.36
C GLN A 87 -1.06 16.85 1.87
N GLY A 88 -1.84 15.77 1.69
CA GLY A 88 -3.25 15.86 1.31
C GLY A 88 -3.51 16.40 -0.10
N THR A 89 -2.54 16.33 -1.02
CA THR A 89 -2.67 17.01 -2.33
C THR A 89 -2.79 16.07 -3.53
N TYR A 90 -2.68 14.77 -3.36
CA TYR A 90 -2.77 13.78 -4.45
C TYR A 90 -4.06 12.97 -4.38
N PRO A 91 -4.66 12.58 -5.51
CA PRO A 91 -5.62 11.49 -5.50
C PRO A 91 -4.86 10.18 -5.24
N VAL A 92 -5.32 9.38 -4.27
CA VAL A 92 -4.69 8.10 -3.90
C VAL A 92 -5.71 6.99 -4.03
N ILE A 93 -5.37 5.94 -4.76
CA ILE A 93 -6.12 4.69 -4.82
C ILE A 93 -5.45 3.71 -3.85
N PHE A 94 -6.13 3.35 -2.78
CA PHE A 94 -5.65 2.36 -1.82
C PHE A 94 -6.48 1.08 -1.90
N VAL A 95 -5.85 -0.01 -2.30
CA VAL A 95 -6.50 -1.32 -2.42
C VAL A 95 -5.70 -2.38 -1.67
N SER A 96 -6.39 -3.29 -0.98
CA SER A 96 -5.77 -4.43 -0.30
C SER A 96 -6.36 -5.74 -0.81
N PHE A 97 -5.48 -6.69 -1.12
CA PHE A 97 -5.85 -8.04 -1.49
C PHE A 97 -5.74 -9.04 -0.33
N ALA A 98 -5.55 -8.57 0.89
CA ALA A 98 -5.42 -9.41 2.10
C ALA A 98 -6.56 -10.41 2.31
N SER A 99 -7.76 -10.08 1.88
CA SER A 99 -8.95 -10.93 2.01
C SER A 99 -9.27 -11.74 0.76
N VAL A 100 -8.48 -11.63 -0.31
CA VAL A 100 -8.68 -12.41 -1.53
C VAL A 100 -8.13 -13.81 -1.31
N LYS A 101 -9.00 -14.69 -0.86
CA LYS A 101 -8.71 -16.11 -0.58
C LYS A 101 -9.78 -16.96 -1.21
N ALA A 102 -9.38 -17.84 -2.11
CA ALA A 102 -10.26 -18.71 -2.85
C ALA A 102 -9.56 -20.04 -3.18
N ASP A 103 -10.33 -21.07 -3.39
CA ASP A 103 -9.85 -22.40 -3.77
C ASP A 103 -9.88 -22.63 -5.28
N ASN A 104 -10.33 -21.66 -6.06
CA ASN A 104 -10.37 -21.69 -7.52
C ASN A 104 -10.20 -20.29 -8.13
N ALA A 105 -9.80 -20.24 -9.41
CA ALA A 105 -9.52 -19.00 -10.12
C ALA A 105 -10.75 -18.11 -10.33
N ALA A 106 -11.91 -18.70 -10.58
CA ALA A 106 -13.13 -17.94 -10.84
C ALA A 106 -13.54 -17.13 -9.61
N ASP A 107 -13.50 -17.72 -8.43
CA ASP A 107 -13.84 -17.04 -7.18
C ASP A 107 -12.74 -16.04 -6.76
N ALA A 108 -11.46 -16.35 -7.01
CA ALA A 108 -10.37 -15.40 -6.81
C ALA A 108 -10.57 -14.13 -7.66
N LYS A 109 -10.86 -14.29 -8.95
CA LYS A 109 -11.17 -13.17 -9.86
C LYS A 109 -12.39 -12.38 -9.40
N LYS A 110 -13.48 -13.05 -8.98
CA LYS A 110 -14.68 -12.37 -8.44
C LYS A 110 -14.36 -11.55 -7.20
N GLN A 111 -13.54 -12.07 -6.28
CA GLN A 111 -13.14 -11.32 -5.09
C GLN A 111 -12.30 -10.09 -5.47
N ILE A 112 -11.36 -10.19 -6.42
CA ILE A 112 -10.58 -9.05 -6.93
C ILE A 112 -11.51 -8.01 -7.56
N LYS A 113 -12.42 -8.44 -8.45
CA LYS A 113 -13.43 -7.57 -9.07
C LYS A 113 -14.31 -6.87 -8.04
N SER A 114 -14.68 -7.57 -6.96
CA SER A 114 -15.42 -6.97 -5.84
C SER A 114 -14.62 -5.86 -5.14
N ARG A 115 -13.29 -6.03 -4.95
CA ARG A 115 -12.44 -4.97 -4.39
C ARG A 115 -12.38 -3.76 -5.32
N ILE A 116 -12.24 -4.00 -6.62
CA ILE A 116 -12.24 -2.94 -7.64
C ILE A 116 -13.58 -2.19 -7.62
N ALA A 117 -14.71 -2.90 -7.63
CA ALA A 117 -16.03 -2.28 -7.59
C ALA A 117 -16.23 -1.42 -6.31
N GLY A 118 -15.72 -1.91 -5.16
CA GLY A 118 -15.73 -1.14 -3.92
C GLY A 118 -14.97 0.19 -4.03
N LEU A 119 -13.80 0.20 -4.69
CA LEU A 119 -13.09 1.46 -4.96
C LEU A 119 -13.94 2.44 -5.78
N TYR A 120 -14.64 1.94 -6.79
CA TYR A 120 -15.52 2.78 -7.60
C TYR A 120 -16.72 3.31 -6.78
N GLU A 121 -17.21 2.56 -5.80
CA GLU A 121 -18.22 3.06 -4.84
C GLU A 121 -17.65 4.19 -3.97
N ASP A 122 -16.45 4.02 -3.43
CA ASP A 122 -15.79 5.03 -2.59
C ASP A 122 -15.55 6.35 -3.34
N TYR A 123 -15.30 6.28 -4.66
CA TYR A 123 -15.11 7.44 -5.52
C TYR A 123 -16.36 7.81 -6.36
N ALA A 124 -17.56 7.36 -6.01
CA ALA A 124 -18.77 7.61 -6.79
C ALA A 124 -19.13 9.11 -6.97
N TYR A 125 -18.60 9.98 -6.09
CA TYR A 125 -18.73 11.43 -6.23
C TYR A 125 -18.15 11.98 -7.56
N LEU A 126 -17.23 11.25 -8.20
CA LEU A 126 -16.67 11.61 -9.50
C LEU A 126 -17.76 11.72 -10.59
N LEU A 127 -18.84 10.91 -10.49
CA LEU A 127 -19.95 10.93 -11.45
C LEU A 127 -20.73 12.25 -11.49
N GLN A 128 -20.63 13.04 -10.42
CA GLN A 128 -21.30 14.36 -10.34
C GLN A 128 -20.42 15.48 -10.89
N ASN A 129 -19.16 15.21 -11.22
CA ASN A 129 -18.22 16.21 -11.66
C ASN A 129 -18.35 16.50 -13.16
N GLU A 130 -18.41 17.78 -13.52
CA GLU A 130 -18.58 18.25 -14.91
C GLU A 130 -17.32 18.05 -15.78
N LYS A 131 -16.15 17.85 -15.16
CA LYS A 131 -14.89 17.60 -15.90
C LYS A 131 -14.88 16.21 -16.55
N LEU A 132 -15.75 15.27 -16.14
CA LEU A 132 -15.93 13.99 -16.79
C LEU A 132 -17.02 14.10 -17.86
N SER A 133 -16.69 13.65 -19.07
CA SER A 133 -17.65 13.53 -20.17
C SER A 133 -18.70 12.44 -19.87
N GLU A 134 -19.86 12.51 -20.54
CA GLU A 134 -20.90 11.49 -20.35
C GLU A 134 -20.42 10.08 -20.77
N SER A 135 -19.56 9.97 -21.77
CA SER A 135 -18.95 8.68 -22.13
C SER A 135 -18.06 8.13 -21.01
N GLU A 136 -17.31 8.99 -20.32
CA GLU A 136 -16.50 8.58 -19.17
C GLU A 136 -17.37 8.19 -17.98
N LYS A 137 -18.43 8.93 -17.71
CA LYS A 137 -19.38 8.56 -16.67
C LYS A 137 -20.11 7.25 -16.98
N MET A 138 -20.40 6.98 -18.29
CA MET A 138 -20.99 5.72 -18.70
C MET A 138 -20.06 4.53 -18.43
N ALA A 139 -18.80 4.62 -18.82
CA ALA A 139 -17.80 3.57 -18.53
C ALA A 139 -17.60 3.36 -17.01
N TYR A 140 -17.61 4.44 -16.24
CA TYR A 140 -17.56 4.36 -14.77
C TYR A 140 -18.77 3.62 -14.20
N ARG A 141 -20.00 3.98 -14.65
CA ARG A 141 -21.25 3.32 -14.23
C ARG A 141 -21.29 1.85 -14.61
N GLN A 142 -20.67 1.46 -15.74
CA GLN A 142 -20.56 0.07 -16.15
C GLN A 142 -19.84 -0.77 -15.08
N VAL A 143 -18.67 -0.34 -14.60
CA VAL A 143 -17.94 -1.03 -13.52
C VAL A 143 -18.79 -1.16 -12.26
N LEU A 144 -19.53 -0.09 -11.88
CA LEU A 144 -20.43 -0.10 -10.73
C LEU A 144 -21.61 -1.05 -10.91
N ALA A 145 -22.16 -1.16 -12.11
CA ALA A 145 -23.34 -1.99 -12.39
C ALA A 145 -22.97 -3.48 -12.49
N GLU A 146 -21.87 -3.79 -13.17
CA GLU A 146 -21.45 -5.18 -13.41
C GLU A 146 -20.75 -5.80 -12.17
N ARG A 147 -20.03 -4.99 -11.37
CA ARG A 147 -19.39 -5.43 -10.13
C ARG A 147 -18.53 -6.68 -10.35
N VAL A 148 -18.88 -7.77 -9.70
CA VAL A 148 -18.17 -9.07 -9.78
C VAL A 148 -18.35 -9.76 -11.13
N ASP A 149 -19.38 -9.42 -11.89
CA ASP A 149 -19.73 -10.01 -13.19
C ASP A 149 -19.05 -9.27 -14.37
N MET A 150 -18.32 -8.17 -14.11
CA MET A 150 -17.56 -7.50 -15.16
C MET A 150 -16.60 -8.49 -15.83
N ASP A 151 -16.40 -8.35 -17.14
CA ASP A 151 -15.42 -9.18 -17.85
C ASP A 151 -13.97 -8.92 -17.39
N ASP A 152 -13.06 -9.83 -17.72
CA ASP A 152 -11.66 -9.75 -17.27
C ASP A 152 -10.92 -8.54 -17.88
N VAL A 153 -11.30 -8.10 -19.10
CA VAL A 153 -10.69 -6.93 -19.75
C VAL A 153 -11.07 -5.66 -19.01
N THR A 154 -12.38 -5.47 -18.76
CA THR A 154 -12.90 -4.35 -17.96
C THR A 154 -12.26 -4.31 -16.57
N ALA A 155 -12.14 -5.45 -15.90
CA ALA A 155 -11.48 -5.55 -14.59
C ALA A 155 -10.01 -5.14 -14.64
N CYS A 156 -9.27 -5.62 -15.64
CA CYS A 156 -7.84 -5.32 -15.79
C CYS A 156 -7.57 -3.82 -16.06
N ASP A 157 -8.43 -3.17 -16.82
CA ASP A 157 -8.27 -1.75 -17.18
C ASP A 157 -8.83 -0.79 -16.10
N SER A 158 -9.59 -1.29 -15.15
CA SER A 158 -10.34 -0.48 -14.19
C SER A 158 -9.49 0.45 -13.33
N LEU A 159 -8.36 -0.02 -12.80
CA LEU A 159 -7.49 0.83 -11.95
C LEU A 159 -6.83 1.95 -12.77
N ASN A 160 -6.40 1.67 -14.01
CA ASN A 160 -5.89 2.69 -14.92
C ASN A 160 -6.98 3.73 -15.22
N TYR A 161 -8.20 3.26 -15.48
CA TYR A 161 -9.33 4.13 -15.77
C TYR A 161 -9.70 5.02 -14.58
N LEU A 162 -9.68 4.47 -13.37
CA LEU A 162 -9.90 5.24 -12.14
C LEU A 162 -8.80 6.30 -11.94
N CYS A 163 -7.52 5.98 -12.18
CA CYS A 163 -6.43 6.95 -12.18
C CYS A 163 -6.71 8.12 -13.15
N LYS A 164 -7.18 7.81 -14.35
CA LYS A 164 -7.52 8.82 -15.38
C LYS A 164 -8.64 9.75 -14.91
N CYS A 165 -9.73 9.19 -14.35
CA CYS A 165 -10.84 10.00 -13.83
C CYS A 165 -10.41 10.89 -12.69
N LEU A 166 -9.69 10.35 -11.72
CA LEU A 166 -9.15 11.08 -10.57
C LEU A 166 -8.18 12.19 -11.01
N GLY A 167 -7.27 11.86 -11.91
CA GLY A 167 -6.28 12.82 -12.43
C GLY A 167 -6.92 13.97 -13.17
N ARG A 168 -7.97 13.71 -13.97
CA ARG A 168 -8.72 14.75 -14.68
C ARG A 168 -9.41 15.74 -13.74
N ILE A 169 -9.96 15.24 -12.64
CA ILE A 169 -10.70 16.06 -11.68
C ILE A 169 -9.73 16.85 -10.78
N SER A 170 -8.73 16.19 -10.22
CA SER A 170 -7.77 16.80 -9.29
C SER A 170 -6.73 17.69 -9.97
N GLY A 171 -6.43 17.45 -11.25
CA GLY A 171 -5.31 18.08 -11.96
C GLY A 171 -3.93 17.50 -11.60
N LYS A 172 -3.88 16.45 -10.80
CA LYS A 172 -2.66 15.71 -10.44
C LYS A 172 -2.80 14.23 -10.79
N LYS A 173 -1.71 13.58 -11.18
CA LYS A 173 -1.67 12.14 -11.40
C LYS A 173 -1.96 11.41 -10.10
N ALA A 174 -2.52 10.20 -10.20
CA ALA A 174 -2.90 9.39 -9.05
C ALA A 174 -1.73 8.60 -8.49
N ILE A 175 -1.71 8.42 -7.18
CA ILE A 175 -0.85 7.46 -6.49
C ILE A 175 -1.65 6.16 -6.30
N VAL A 176 -1.03 5.00 -6.57
CA VAL A 176 -1.65 3.69 -6.34
C VAL A 176 -0.89 2.97 -5.23
N LEU A 177 -1.60 2.63 -4.16
CA LEU A 177 -1.11 1.85 -3.03
C LEU A 177 -1.81 0.48 -3.02
N LEU A 178 -1.07 -0.61 -3.22
CA LEU A 178 -1.60 -1.96 -3.27
C LEU A 178 -0.98 -2.83 -2.19
N ASP A 179 -1.77 -3.15 -1.16
CA ASP A 179 -1.32 -3.96 -0.04
C ASP A 179 -1.63 -5.44 -0.24
N GLU A 180 -0.70 -6.29 0.20
CA GLU A 180 -0.77 -7.75 0.11
C GLU A 180 -1.09 -8.28 -1.30
N TYR A 181 -0.36 -7.76 -2.31
CA TYR A 181 -0.54 -8.12 -3.71
C TYR A 181 -0.40 -9.63 -3.99
N ASP A 182 0.38 -10.32 -3.16
CA ASP A 182 0.76 -11.71 -3.31
C ASP A 182 -0.19 -12.71 -2.61
N THR A 183 -1.13 -12.23 -1.77
CA THR A 183 -2.09 -13.11 -1.09
C THR A 183 -2.90 -13.97 -2.05
N PRO A 184 -3.55 -13.45 -3.12
CA PRO A 184 -4.26 -14.29 -4.08
C PRO A 184 -3.33 -15.27 -4.82
N MET A 185 -2.07 -14.88 -5.04
CA MET A 185 -1.09 -15.74 -5.69
C MET A 185 -0.64 -16.90 -4.80
N GLN A 186 -0.49 -16.67 -3.49
CA GLN A 186 -0.20 -17.75 -2.52
C GLN A 186 -1.33 -18.79 -2.49
N GLU A 187 -2.59 -18.33 -2.43
CA GLU A 187 -3.75 -19.21 -2.49
C GLU A 187 -3.79 -20.01 -3.81
N SER A 188 -3.52 -19.34 -4.94
CA SER A 188 -3.52 -20.01 -6.26
C SER A 188 -2.46 -21.10 -6.38
N TYR A 189 -1.31 -20.93 -5.73
CA TYR A 189 -0.27 -21.95 -5.67
C TYR A 189 -0.71 -23.15 -4.82
N ILE A 190 -1.32 -22.90 -3.67
CA ILE A 190 -1.79 -23.95 -2.75
C ILE A 190 -2.89 -24.80 -3.41
N TYR A 191 -3.83 -24.18 -4.13
CA TYR A 191 -4.99 -24.84 -4.71
C TYR A 191 -4.84 -25.21 -6.19
N GLY A 192 -3.68 -24.94 -6.80
CA GLY A 192 -3.32 -25.45 -8.13
C GLY A 192 -3.90 -24.69 -9.32
N TYR A 193 -4.34 -23.43 -9.15
CA TYR A 193 -4.84 -22.57 -10.25
C TYR A 193 -3.90 -21.37 -10.57
N TRP A 194 -2.60 -21.56 -10.29
CA TRP A 194 -1.56 -20.54 -10.44
C TRP A 194 -1.52 -19.89 -11.82
N GLU A 195 -1.47 -20.68 -12.89
CA GLU A 195 -1.27 -20.17 -14.26
C GLU A 195 -2.43 -19.27 -14.70
N GLU A 196 -3.66 -19.69 -14.39
CA GLU A 196 -4.87 -18.95 -14.76
C GLU A 196 -4.93 -17.60 -14.02
N LEU A 197 -4.65 -17.56 -12.72
CA LEU A 197 -4.65 -16.33 -11.96
C LEU A 197 -3.47 -15.42 -12.32
N THR A 198 -2.29 -15.99 -12.59
CA THR A 198 -1.10 -15.23 -13.01
C THR A 198 -1.35 -14.44 -14.28
N SER A 199 -2.04 -15.03 -15.27
CA SER A 199 -2.40 -14.33 -16.51
C SER A 199 -3.29 -13.11 -16.23
N PHE A 200 -4.32 -13.27 -15.40
CA PHE A 200 -5.21 -12.17 -15.03
C PHE A 200 -4.47 -11.07 -14.26
N MET A 201 -3.69 -11.43 -13.24
CA MET A 201 -2.92 -10.47 -12.41
C MET A 201 -1.87 -9.72 -13.24
N ARG A 202 -1.19 -10.40 -14.17
CA ARG A 202 -0.25 -9.78 -15.09
C ARG A 202 -0.92 -8.69 -15.93
N ASN A 203 -2.10 -8.98 -16.50
CA ASN A 203 -2.84 -8.02 -17.30
C ASN A 203 -3.29 -6.82 -16.46
N LEU A 204 -3.82 -7.06 -15.25
CA LEU A 204 -4.21 -6.01 -14.32
C LEU A 204 -3.03 -5.08 -13.96
N PHE A 205 -1.86 -5.66 -13.66
CA PHE A 205 -0.68 -4.89 -13.29
C PHE A 205 -0.05 -4.16 -14.49
N ASN A 206 -0.01 -4.79 -15.65
CA ASN A 206 0.46 -4.12 -16.87
C ASN A 206 -0.41 -2.92 -17.23
N ALA A 207 -1.73 -3.06 -17.20
CA ALA A 207 -2.65 -1.97 -17.46
C ALA A 207 -2.53 -0.84 -16.44
N THR A 208 -2.32 -1.19 -15.17
CA THR A 208 -2.24 -0.21 -14.07
C THR A 208 -0.89 0.51 -14.02
N PHE A 209 0.23 -0.18 -14.25
CA PHE A 209 1.57 0.32 -13.91
C PHE A 209 2.48 0.57 -15.11
N LYS A 210 2.32 -0.13 -16.26
CA LYS A 210 3.30 -0.07 -17.34
C LYS A 210 3.17 1.17 -18.22
N THR A 211 1.95 1.52 -18.62
CA THR A 211 1.68 2.57 -19.61
C THR A 211 0.65 3.59 -19.14
N ASN A 212 0.48 3.73 -17.84
CA ASN A 212 -0.52 4.60 -17.26
C ASN A 212 0.01 6.03 -17.12
N SER A 213 -0.31 6.89 -18.11
CA SER A 213 0.08 8.30 -18.09
C SER A 213 -0.55 9.12 -16.96
N SER A 214 -1.58 8.57 -16.31
CA SER A 214 -2.28 9.19 -15.15
C SER A 214 -1.75 8.69 -13.80
N LEU A 215 -0.74 7.83 -13.80
CA LEU A 215 -0.05 7.35 -12.60
C LEU A 215 1.09 8.32 -12.23
N GLU A 216 1.12 8.80 -11.00
CA GLU A 216 2.25 9.53 -10.42
C GLU A 216 3.34 8.55 -10.02
N ARG A 217 2.97 7.61 -9.16
CA ARG A 217 3.78 6.47 -8.71
C ARG A 217 2.92 5.41 -8.03
N ALA A 218 3.51 4.24 -7.82
CA ALA A 218 2.84 3.16 -7.12
C ALA A 218 3.74 2.49 -6.09
N LEU A 219 3.12 2.00 -5.01
CA LEU A 219 3.76 1.13 -4.03
C LEU A 219 2.92 -0.14 -3.87
N MET A 220 3.59 -1.27 -4.00
CA MET A 220 3.01 -2.59 -3.70
C MET A 220 3.72 -3.21 -2.50
N THR A 221 2.96 -3.87 -1.63
CA THR A 221 3.54 -4.63 -0.51
C THR A 221 3.10 -6.08 -0.54
N GLY A 222 3.98 -6.97 -0.08
CA GLY A 222 3.73 -8.40 0.04
C GLY A 222 4.72 -9.07 1.00
N ILE A 223 4.59 -10.38 1.14
CA ILE A 223 5.51 -11.22 1.95
C ILE A 223 6.57 -11.83 1.05
N THR A 224 6.14 -12.29 -0.12
CA THR A 224 6.97 -13.00 -1.09
C THR A 224 7.19 -12.16 -2.34
N ARG A 225 8.35 -12.34 -2.95
CA ARG A 225 8.56 -11.92 -4.33
C ARG A 225 8.04 -13.03 -5.23
N VAL A 226 6.85 -12.82 -5.81
CA VAL A 226 6.40 -13.68 -6.91
C VAL A 226 7.40 -13.55 -8.05
N SER A 227 7.77 -14.67 -8.70
CA SER A 227 8.84 -14.69 -9.70
C SER A 227 8.60 -13.61 -10.77
N LYS A 228 9.66 -12.84 -11.07
CA LYS A 228 9.60 -11.74 -12.05
C LYS A 228 9.17 -12.25 -13.43
N GLU A 229 9.55 -13.49 -13.75
CA GLU A 229 9.27 -14.13 -15.03
C GLU A 229 7.80 -14.50 -15.24
N SER A 230 7.02 -14.63 -14.17
CA SER A 230 5.62 -15.02 -14.28
C SER A 230 4.65 -13.84 -14.29
N MET A 231 4.84 -12.84 -13.45
CA MET A 231 3.84 -11.77 -13.24
C MET A 231 4.34 -10.37 -13.59
N PHE A 232 5.64 -10.12 -13.42
CA PHE A 232 6.25 -8.79 -13.60
C PHE A 232 7.25 -8.73 -14.77
N SER A 233 7.28 -9.75 -15.66
CA SER A 233 8.20 -9.78 -16.80
C SER A 233 8.13 -8.54 -17.68
N ASP A 234 6.94 -7.98 -17.80
CA ASP A 234 6.66 -6.86 -18.67
C ASP A 234 6.82 -5.48 -18.00
N LEU A 235 7.00 -5.43 -16.66
CA LEU A 235 7.17 -4.18 -15.92
C LEU A 235 8.66 -3.81 -15.83
N ASN A 236 9.14 -2.98 -16.78
CA ASN A 236 10.53 -2.52 -16.79
C ASN A 236 10.82 -1.43 -15.77
N ASN A 237 9.78 -0.76 -15.26
CA ASN A 237 9.83 0.35 -14.31
C ASN A 237 9.60 -0.08 -12.85
N LEU A 238 9.74 -1.38 -12.54
CA LEU A 238 9.53 -1.93 -11.22
C LEU A 238 10.85 -2.00 -10.43
N ASN A 239 10.95 -1.22 -9.35
CA ASN A 239 11.99 -1.37 -8.33
C ASN A 239 11.53 -2.39 -7.27
N VAL A 240 12.28 -3.48 -7.09
CA VAL A 240 11.97 -4.55 -6.12
C VAL A 240 12.88 -4.44 -4.91
N VAL A 241 12.31 -4.10 -3.78
CA VAL A 241 12.99 -3.99 -2.48
C VAL A 241 12.64 -5.22 -1.64
N SER A 242 13.56 -6.16 -1.59
CA SER A 242 13.43 -7.40 -0.79
C SER A 242 14.16 -7.28 0.55
N THR A 243 14.18 -8.36 1.33
CA THR A 243 14.96 -8.45 2.57
C THR A 243 16.47 -8.34 2.35
N THR A 244 16.97 -8.53 1.11
CA THR A 244 18.37 -8.39 0.75
C THR A 244 18.76 -6.99 0.26
N SER A 245 17.79 -6.08 0.14
CA SER A 245 18.01 -4.70 -0.33
C SER A 245 18.35 -3.77 0.82
N ASP A 246 19.25 -2.81 0.59
CA ASP A 246 19.58 -1.78 1.58
C ASP A 246 18.58 -0.61 1.63
N GLN A 247 17.62 -0.56 0.70
CA GLN A 247 16.57 0.44 0.72
C GLN A 247 15.50 0.11 1.78
N TYR A 248 15.03 1.12 2.49
CA TYR A 248 13.94 1.05 3.47
C TYR A 248 14.15 0.00 4.57
N THR A 249 15.40 -0.24 4.97
CA THR A 249 15.74 -1.25 5.97
C THR A 249 15.14 -0.96 7.34
N GLU A 250 15.05 0.32 7.71
CA GLU A 250 14.51 0.77 9.00
C GLU A 250 13.04 1.17 8.96
N ALA A 251 12.46 1.26 7.75
CA ALA A 251 11.05 1.65 7.59
C ALA A 251 10.06 0.55 8.04
N PHE A 252 10.49 -0.71 8.00
CA PHE A 252 9.67 -1.87 8.31
C PHE A 252 10.28 -2.68 9.45
N GLY A 253 9.45 -3.00 10.46
CA GLY A 253 9.92 -3.55 11.72
C GLY A 253 10.49 -2.44 12.64
N PHE A 254 11.24 -2.83 13.64
CA PHE A 254 11.84 -1.92 14.61
C PHE A 254 13.33 -2.21 14.75
N THR A 255 14.15 -1.18 14.71
CA THR A 255 15.57 -1.29 15.03
C THR A 255 15.77 -1.61 16.51
N GLU A 256 16.91 -2.19 16.87
CA GLU A 256 17.27 -2.45 18.27
C GLU A 256 17.16 -1.16 19.11
N GLN A 257 17.65 -0.05 18.56
CA GLN A 257 17.60 1.25 19.24
C GLN A 257 16.16 1.71 19.53
N GLU A 258 15.26 1.54 18.57
CA GLU A 258 13.83 1.88 18.73
C GLU A 258 13.16 1.00 19.80
N VAL A 259 13.45 -0.30 19.78
CA VAL A 259 12.93 -1.25 20.78
C VAL A 259 13.44 -0.89 22.17
N PHE A 260 14.73 -0.63 22.32
CA PHE A 260 15.31 -0.28 23.62
C PHE A 260 14.79 1.06 24.12
N GLY A 261 14.62 2.05 23.25
CA GLY A 261 13.98 3.31 23.60
C GLY A 261 12.52 3.15 24.04
N ALA A 262 11.80 2.20 23.42
CA ALA A 262 10.46 1.86 23.85
C ALA A 262 10.45 1.20 25.22
N LEU A 263 11.33 0.22 25.47
CA LEU A 263 11.46 -0.43 26.79
C LEU A 263 11.78 0.58 27.90
N GLU A 264 12.67 1.54 27.65
CA GLU A 264 12.98 2.61 28.60
C GLU A 264 11.76 3.46 28.93
N LYS A 265 10.98 3.88 27.90
CA LYS A 265 9.74 4.65 28.10
C LYS A 265 8.71 3.90 28.95
N TYR A 266 8.71 2.57 28.90
CA TYR A 266 7.80 1.73 29.66
C TYR A 266 8.40 1.18 30.97
N GLN A 267 9.62 1.62 31.35
CA GLN A 267 10.33 1.18 32.55
C GLN A 267 10.62 -0.34 32.56
N LEU A 268 10.95 -0.88 31.39
CA LEU A 268 11.26 -2.28 31.14
C LEU A 268 12.71 -2.47 30.66
N SER A 269 13.63 -1.59 31.04
CA SER A 269 15.03 -1.64 30.60
C SER A 269 15.75 -2.92 30.99
N ASP A 270 15.31 -3.60 32.04
CA ASP A 270 15.78 -4.91 32.49
C ASP A 270 15.43 -6.05 31.51
N LYS A 271 14.53 -5.81 30.56
CA LYS A 271 14.05 -6.80 29.58
C LYS A 271 14.82 -6.78 28.24
N LYS A 272 15.85 -5.95 28.10
CA LYS A 272 16.59 -5.82 26.82
C LYS A 272 17.17 -7.16 26.35
N GLU A 273 17.85 -7.89 27.23
CA GLU A 273 18.43 -9.18 26.92
C GLU A 273 17.36 -10.25 26.63
N ASP A 274 16.27 -10.24 27.40
CA ASP A 274 15.13 -11.15 27.17
C ASP A 274 14.54 -10.94 25.75
N VAL A 275 14.41 -9.69 25.29
CA VAL A 275 13.91 -9.35 23.96
C VAL A 275 14.84 -9.87 22.87
N LYS A 276 16.15 -9.67 23.02
CA LYS A 276 17.15 -10.20 22.05
C LYS A 276 17.05 -11.71 21.93
N LEU A 277 17.04 -12.41 23.05
CA LEU A 277 16.96 -13.88 23.09
C LEU A 277 15.64 -14.42 22.49
N TRP A 278 14.54 -13.67 22.66
CA TRP A 278 13.22 -14.12 22.22
C TRP A 278 12.96 -13.88 20.74
N TYR A 279 13.41 -12.75 20.17
CA TYR A 279 13.06 -12.33 18.82
C TYR A 279 14.15 -12.57 17.77
N ASP A 280 15.39 -12.81 18.17
CA ASP A 280 16.54 -13.18 17.30
C ASP A 280 16.76 -12.29 16.04
N GLY A 281 16.15 -11.14 15.97
CA GLY A 281 16.29 -10.12 14.91
C GLY A 281 16.39 -10.60 13.46
N PHE A 282 15.86 -9.83 12.53
CA PHE A 282 16.04 -10.06 11.08
C PHE A 282 17.18 -9.21 10.54
N THR A 283 17.78 -9.66 9.44
CA THR A 283 18.73 -8.84 8.67
C THR A 283 18.05 -8.35 7.39
N PHE A 284 18.03 -7.03 7.19
CA PHE A 284 17.58 -6.41 5.95
C PHE A 284 18.76 -5.68 5.30
N GLY A 285 19.16 -6.14 4.09
CA GLY A 285 20.38 -5.66 3.46
C GLY A 285 21.60 -5.80 4.37
N SER A 286 22.25 -4.69 4.68
CA SER A 286 23.37 -4.61 5.62
C SER A 286 22.96 -4.39 7.09
N HIS A 287 21.69 -4.08 7.38
CA HIS A 287 21.19 -3.79 8.73
C HIS A 287 20.73 -5.06 9.44
N LYS A 288 21.30 -5.29 10.62
CA LYS A 288 20.97 -6.42 11.50
C LYS A 288 20.02 -5.99 12.61
N ASP A 289 19.49 -6.97 13.33
CA ASP A 289 18.70 -6.78 14.55
C ASP A 289 17.45 -5.91 14.31
N ILE A 290 16.72 -6.19 13.23
CA ILE A 290 15.40 -5.62 12.95
C ILE A 290 14.34 -6.58 13.51
N TYR A 291 13.49 -6.09 14.40
CA TYR A 291 12.47 -6.83 15.14
C TYR A 291 11.06 -6.61 14.61
#